data_27915380ca35dd918c46aa131e40febd
#
_entry.id   27915380ca35dd918c46aa131e40febd
#
_cell.length_a   1.000
_cell.length_b   1.000
_cell.length_c   1.000
_cell.angle_alpha   90.00
_cell.angle_beta   90.00
_cell.angle_gamma   90.00
#
_symmetry.space_group_name_H-M   'P 1'
#
loop_
_entity.id
_entity.type
_entity.pdbx_description
1 polymer ?
#
loop_
_entity_poly.entity_id
_entity_poly.type
_entity_poly.pdbx_seq_one_letter_code
_entity_poly.pdbx_strand_id
1 'polypeptide(L)'
;MQKFKSVEELVNQLKPEKPVYCIRKSSIESAVKVFKKNFSGTVLYAVKTNPHPEVIKTIIDSGIDQFDVASIEEIKSIRNFSHNAKCSYMHTVKSRESIKEAYFNYNVKTFSLDTKDELIKIIESTNNAKDLELFVRVAVSNEHAEIDLSKKFGALTSEAIGLTRLAKQHAKKIGLSFHVGSQCMHPISYSKGITEIGNIIKKTKIVPDYINIGGGFPTIYPDLIPQSLNNYFNEIKKSLENLKLDALPKIICEPGRALVAESGSTIVRVNLRKKQKLYINDGTYGSLFDAGTPNIVYPSKMIKENSNKIISKKLTAFDFFGPTCDSMDYMKGPFLLPNNIKENDYIELGQLGAYGLTFRTQFNGYYSDEIYEVEDKPIMTMYDKDSNKANMVA
;
A
#
# COMPACT_ATOMS: atom_id res chain seq x y z
N MET A 1 -19.82 10.33 -5.83
CA MET A 1 -18.79 11.28 -5.37
C MET A 1 -18.79 12.48 -6.31
N GLN A 2 -18.77 13.71 -5.77
CA GLN A 2 -18.68 14.92 -6.59
C GLN A 2 -17.29 15.00 -7.25
N LYS A 3 -17.23 15.57 -8.46
CA LYS A 3 -16.06 15.58 -9.32
C LYS A 3 -15.66 17.00 -9.72
N PHE A 4 -14.35 17.27 -9.73
CA PHE A 4 -13.75 18.53 -10.14
C PHE A 4 -12.66 18.28 -11.17
N LYS A 5 -12.42 19.24 -12.05
CA LYS A 5 -11.36 19.13 -13.06
C LYS A 5 -9.95 19.20 -12.43
N SER A 6 -9.82 19.92 -11.32
CA SER A 6 -8.54 20.07 -10.60
C SER A 6 -8.74 20.42 -9.13
N VAL A 7 -7.66 20.25 -8.36
CA VAL A 7 -7.59 20.68 -6.97
C VAL A 7 -7.79 22.19 -6.83
N GLU A 8 -7.27 22.99 -7.78
CA GLU A 8 -7.49 24.44 -7.80
C GLU A 8 -8.97 24.79 -8.00
N GLU A 9 -9.69 24.09 -8.88
CA GLU A 9 -11.13 24.29 -9.07
C GLU A 9 -11.91 23.96 -7.79
N LEU A 10 -11.59 22.83 -7.17
CA LEU A 10 -12.21 22.40 -5.91
C LEU A 10 -12.05 23.47 -4.83
N VAL A 11 -10.82 23.94 -4.60
CA VAL A 11 -10.54 24.97 -3.56
C VAL A 11 -11.24 26.29 -3.87
N ASN A 12 -11.27 26.71 -5.14
CA ASN A 12 -11.94 27.94 -5.53
C ASN A 12 -13.46 27.90 -5.33
N GLN A 13 -14.08 26.74 -5.54
CA GLN A 13 -15.53 26.58 -5.38
C GLN A 13 -15.93 26.35 -3.93
N LEU A 14 -15.21 25.50 -3.19
CA LEU A 14 -15.63 25.05 -1.86
C LEU A 14 -15.01 25.87 -0.72
N LYS A 15 -13.79 26.42 -0.89
CA LYS A 15 -13.02 27.10 0.15
C LYS A 15 -13.02 26.32 1.46
N PRO A 16 -12.57 25.06 1.49
CA PRO A 16 -12.81 24.15 2.59
C PRO A 16 -12.14 24.61 3.88
N GLU A 17 -12.88 24.55 4.98
CA GLU A 17 -12.34 24.83 6.33
C GLU A 17 -11.69 23.58 6.96
N LYS A 18 -12.21 22.40 6.60
CA LYS A 18 -11.70 21.09 7.04
C LYS A 18 -10.75 20.50 5.96
N PRO A 19 -9.89 19.55 6.34
CA PRO A 19 -9.12 18.81 5.36
C PRO A 19 -10.03 18.09 4.35
N VAL A 20 -9.62 18.12 3.09
CA VAL A 20 -10.35 17.46 2.00
C VAL A 20 -9.46 16.41 1.36
N TYR A 21 -9.98 15.19 1.22
CA TYR A 21 -9.27 14.12 0.53
C TYR A 21 -9.71 14.04 -0.94
N CYS A 22 -8.74 13.97 -1.84
CA CYS A 22 -8.95 13.86 -3.29
C CYS A 22 -8.55 12.50 -3.81
N ILE A 23 -9.35 11.93 -4.73
CA ILE A 23 -9.08 10.66 -5.41
C ILE A 23 -8.95 10.89 -6.92
N ARG A 24 -7.85 10.40 -7.50
CA ARG A 24 -7.55 10.37 -8.94
C ARG A 24 -7.64 8.94 -9.46
N LYS A 25 -8.78 8.58 -10.05
CA LYS A 25 -9.00 7.22 -10.60
C LYS A 25 -8.01 6.88 -11.71
N SER A 26 -7.70 7.84 -12.58
CA SER A 26 -6.74 7.66 -13.67
C SER A 26 -5.34 7.24 -13.22
N SER A 27 -4.90 7.66 -12.02
CA SER A 27 -3.63 7.21 -11.43
C SER A 27 -3.66 5.73 -11.07
N ILE A 28 -4.78 5.24 -10.51
CA ILE A 28 -4.98 3.81 -10.22
C ILE A 28 -4.97 2.99 -11.51
N GLU A 29 -5.73 3.42 -12.52
CA GLU A 29 -5.80 2.76 -13.83
C GLU A 29 -4.43 2.63 -14.48
N SER A 30 -3.62 3.71 -14.42
CA SER A 30 -2.26 3.75 -14.95
C SER A 30 -1.35 2.76 -14.22
N ALA A 31 -1.40 2.72 -12.89
CA ALA A 31 -0.61 1.81 -12.07
C ALA A 31 -0.99 0.35 -12.32
N VAL A 32 -2.28 0.02 -12.32
CA VAL A 32 -2.78 -1.34 -12.62
C VAL A 32 -2.33 -1.79 -14.01
N LYS A 33 -2.43 -0.91 -15.03
CA LYS A 33 -1.97 -1.20 -16.39
C LYS A 33 -0.50 -1.57 -16.45
N VAL A 34 0.37 -0.86 -15.69
CA VAL A 34 1.81 -1.16 -15.62
C VAL A 34 2.05 -2.53 -15.00
N PHE A 35 1.41 -2.84 -13.87
CA PHE A 35 1.55 -4.15 -13.23
C PHE A 35 1.04 -5.28 -14.12
N LYS A 36 -0.15 -5.18 -14.70
CA LYS A 36 -0.72 -6.20 -15.59
C LYS A 36 0.12 -6.44 -16.84
N LYS A 37 0.77 -5.40 -17.36
CA LYS A 37 1.61 -5.51 -18.56
C LYS A 37 2.97 -6.16 -18.29
N ASN A 38 3.59 -5.83 -17.16
CA ASN A 38 5.01 -6.11 -16.94
C ASN A 38 5.29 -7.18 -15.88
N PHE A 39 4.35 -7.47 -14.97
CA PHE A 39 4.49 -8.53 -13.99
C PHE A 39 3.98 -9.86 -14.56
N SER A 40 4.86 -10.84 -14.65
CA SER A 40 4.54 -12.19 -15.19
C SER A 40 3.91 -13.07 -14.11
N GLY A 41 2.74 -12.70 -13.59
CA GLY A 41 2.05 -13.45 -12.53
C GLY A 41 0.68 -12.85 -12.23
N THR A 42 0.09 -13.28 -11.11
CA THR A 42 -1.18 -12.78 -10.61
C THR A 42 -0.95 -11.62 -9.64
N VAL A 43 -1.69 -10.54 -9.84
CA VAL A 43 -1.65 -9.36 -8.97
C VAL A 43 -2.86 -9.38 -8.03
N LEU A 44 -2.62 -9.40 -6.72
CA LEU A 44 -3.62 -9.22 -5.69
C LEU A 44 -3.52 -7.79 -5.16
N TYR A 45 -4.63 -7.06 -5.10
CA TYR A 45 -4.61 -5.77 -4.43
C TYR A 45 -4.63 -5.94 -2.90
N ALA A 46 -3.69 -5.31 -2.20
CA ALA A 46 -3.65 -5.32 -0.73
C ALA A 46 -4.64 -4.29 -0.16
N VAL A 47 -5.83 -4.78 0.24
CA VAL A 47 -6.99 -3.95 0.63
C VAL A 47 -6.68 -2.99 1.78
N LYS A 48 -5.89 -3.41 2.76
CA LYS A 48 -5.43 -2.59 3.91
C LYS A 48 -4.85 -1.24 3.52
N THR A 49 -4.35 -1.12 2.30
CA THR A 49 -3.69 0.12 1.83
C THR A 49 -4.69 1.25 1.62
N ASN A 50 -5.82 0.94 0.99
CA ASN A 50 -6.94 1.87 0.82
C ASN A 50 -8.23 1.08 0.51
N PRO A 51 -9.10 0.86 1.50
CA PRO A 51 -10.35 0.14 1.34
C PRO A 51 -11.51 1.02 0.84
N HIS A 52 -11.26 2.26 0.45
CA HIS A 52 -12.32 3.18 0.04
C HIS A 52 -13.10 2.61 -1.16
N PRO A 53 -14.46 2.68 -1.16
CA PRO A 53 -15.32 2.13 -2.21
C PRO A 53 -14.91 2.48 -3.62
N GLU A 54 -14.62 3.75 -3.89
CA GLU A 54 -14.22 4.20 -5.23
C GLU A 54 -12.86 3.65 -5.66
N VAL A 55 -11.93 3.44 -4.72
CA VAL A 55 -10.63 2.82 -4.98
C VAL A 55 -10.82 1.35 -5.35
N ILE A 56 -11.56 0.58 -4.53
CA ILE A 56 -11.85 -0.83 -4.80
C ILE A 56 -12.55 -1.00 -6.14
N LYS A 57 -13.58 -0.19 -6.41
CA LYS A 57 -14.28 -0.21 -7.69
C LYS A 57 -13.33 0.05 -8.86
N THR A 58 -12.48 1.07 -8.77
CA THR A 58 -11.53 1.40 -9.84
C THR A 58 -10.52 0.28 -10.06
N ILE A 59 -10.04 -0.38 -9.00
CA ILE A 59 -9.16 -1.56 -9.07
C ILE A 59 -9.84 -2.71 -9.83
N ILE A 60 -11.11 -3.01 -9.50
CA ILE A 60 -11.91 -4.05 -10.17
C ILE A 60 -12.14 -3.69 -11.64
N ASP A 61 -12.59 -2.47 -11.94
CA ASP A 61 -12.86 -1.99 -13.29
C ASP A 61 -11.59 -1.99 -14.16
N SER A 62 -10.42 -1.80 -13.54
CA SER A 62 -9.10 -1.92 -14.19
C SER A 62 -8.64 -3.36 -14.41
N GLY A 63 -9.42 -4.35 -13.92
CA GLY A 63 -9.24 -5.79 -14.18
C GLY A 63 -8.34 -6.51 -13.16
N ILE A 64 -8.31 -6.09 -11.90
CA ILE A 64 -7.82 -6.87 -10.77
C ILE A 64 -9.05 -7.35 -9.98
N ASP A 65 -9.27 -8.66 -9.94
CA ASP A 65 -10.38 -9.34 -9.26
C ASP A 65 -9.94 -10.22 -8.09
N GLN A 66 -8.66 -10.12 -7.72
CA GLN A 66 -8.06 -10.88 -6.62
C GLN A 66 -7.47 -9.92 -5.56
N PHE A 67 -7.67 -10.26 -4.29
CA PHE A 67 -7.40 -9.37 -3.18
C PHE A 67 -6.62 -10.07 -2.06
N ASP A 68 -5.56 -9.42 -1.55
CA ASP A 68 -4.96 -9.72 -0.25
C ASP A 68 -5.80 -9.02 0.82
N VAL A 69 -6.39 -9.81 1.71
CA VAL A 69 -7.23 -9.35 2.81
C VAL A 69 -6.64 -9.76 4.15
N ALA A 70 -6.73 -8.85 5.13
CA ALA A 70 -6.16 -9.02 6.46
C ALA A 70 -7.23 -9.25 7.55
N SER A 71 -8.51 -9.11 7.24
CA SER A 71 -9.61 -9.25 8.20
C SER A 71 -10.89 -9.74 7.55
N ILE A 72 -11.82 -10.20 8.38
CA ILE A 72 -13.16 -10.58 7.91
C ILE A 72 -13.94 -9.36 7.38
N GLU A 73 -13.70 -8.18 7.93
CA GLU A 73 -14.35 -6.95 7.48
C GLU A 73 -13.88 -6.54 6.09
N GLU A 74 -12.60 -6.74 5.77
CA GLU A 74 -12.10 -6.54 4.40
C GLU A 74 -12.74 -7.55 3.42
N ILE A 75 -12.92 -8.81 3.81
CA ILE A 75 -13.61 -9.82 3.00
C ILE A 75 -15.06 -9.38 2.72
N LYS A 76 -15.81 -8.98 3.75
CA LYS A 76 -17.17 -8.47 3.62
C LYS A 76 -17.23 -7.28 2.67
N SER A 77 -16.33 -6.32 2.84
CA SER A 77 -16.24 -5.13 2.00
C SER A 77 -16.04 -5.51 0.53
N ILE A 78 -15.07 -6.37 0.21
CA ILE A 78 -14.82 -6.81 -1.17
C ILE A 78 -16.02 -7.55 -1.75
N ARG A 79 -16.69 -8.40 -0.98
CA ARG A 79 -17.85 -9.15 -1.45
C ARG A 79 -19.07 -8.27 -1.74
N ASN A 80 -19.18 -7.12 -1.10
CA ASN A 80 -20.21 -6.13 -1.41
C ASN A 80 -20.02 -5.49 -2.79
N PHE A 81 -18.77 -5.39 -3.28
CA PHE A 81 -18.47 -4.85 -4.61
C PHE A 81 -18.49 -5.92 -5.71
N SER A 82 -18.06 -7.13 -5.38
CA SER A 82 -17.99 -8.23 -6.34
C SER A 82 -18.13 -9.58 -5.65
N HIS A 83 -19.25 -10.26 -5.91
CA HIS A 83 -19.49 -11.61 -5.38
C HIS A 83 -18.47 -12.63 -5.92
N ASN A 84 -17.87 -12.40 -7.08
CA ASN A 84 -16.92 -13.29 -7.74
C ASN A 84 -15.45 -12.96 -7.40
N ALA A 85 -15.17 -11.84 -6.73
CA ALA A 85 -13.82 -11.46 -6.35
C ALA A 85 -13.17 -12.53 -5.47
N LYS A 86 -11.93 -12.88 -5.75
CA LYS A 86 -11.18 -13.86 -4.96
C LYS A 86 -10.46 -13.17 -3.81
N CYS A 87 -10.78 -13.57 -2.60
CA CYS A 87 -10.09 -13.11 -1.39
C CYS A 87 -9.09 -14.17 -0.92
N SER A 88 -7.86 -13.77 -0.71
CA SER A 88 -6.81 -14.55 -0.05
C SER A 88 -6.57 -13.95 1.33
N TYR A 89 -6.83 -14.72 2.39
CA TYR A 89 -6.70 -14.26 3.77
C TYR A 89 -5.24 -14.39 4.21
N MET A 90 -4.43 -13.38 3.84
CA MET A 90 -2.97 -13.46 3.95
C MET A 90 -2.41 -12.98 5.29
N HIS A 91 -3.24 -12.52 6.22
CA HIS A 91 -2.82 -12.30 7.60
C HIS A 91 -2.50 -13.64 8.27
N THR A 92 -1.31 -13.77 8.87
CA THR A 92 -0.83 -15.05 9.41
C THR A 92 -1.48 -15.46 10.73
N VAL A 93 -2.08 -14.53 11.46
CA VAL A 93 -2.78 -14.79 12.75
C VAL A 93 -4.23 -14.36 12.63
N LYS A 94 -5.15 -15.30 12.81
CA LYS A 94 -6.60 -15.07 12.63
C LYS A 94 -7.38 -15.69 13.79
N SER A 95 -8.54 -15.13 14.16
CA SER A 95 -9.43 -15.78 15.11
C SER A 95 -10.15 -16.98 14.47
N ARG A 96 -10.57 -17.94 15.28
CA ARG A 96 -11.33 -19.11 14.83
C ARG A 96 -12.64 -18.70 14.16
N GLU A 97 -13.31 -17.71 14.71
CA GLU A 97 -14.57 -17.15 14.22
C GLU A 97 -14.36 -16.54 12.82
N SER A 98 -13.32 -15.74 12.65
CA SER A 98 -12.98 -15.13 11.34
C SER A 98 -12.65 -16.17 10.28
N ILE A 99 -11.94 -17.26 10.65
CA ILE A 99 -11.63 -18.37 9.72
C ILE A 99 -12.92 -19.09 9.32
N LYS A 100 -13.78 -19.43 10.28
CA LYS A 100 -15.08 -20.08 10.03
C LYS A 100 -15.94 -19.23 9.09
N GLU A 101 -16.11 -17.96 9.43
CA GLU A 101 -16.93 -17.04 8.64
C GLU A 101 -16.37 -16.87 7.23
N ALA A 102 -15.05 -16.66 7.08
CA ALA A 102 -14.41 -16.54 5.79
C ALA A 102 -14.60 -17.79 4.91
N TYR A 103 -14.43 -18.96 5.49
CA TYR A 103 -14.54 -20.23 4.76
C TYR A 103 -15.99 -20.57 4.39
N PHE A 104 -16.90 -20.60 5.36
CA PHE A 104 -18.27 -21.08 5.15
C PHE A 104 -19.20 -20.07 4.51
N ASN A 105 -19.07 -18.78 4.89
CA ASN A 105 -20.00 -17.75 4.43
C ASN A 105 -19.49 -17.04 3.15
N TYR A 106 -18.16 -16.90 3.01
CA TYR A 106 -17.57 -16.15 1.91
C TYR A 106 -16.75 -17.02 0.95
N ASN A 107 -16.74 -18.35 1.12
CA ASN A 107 -16.03 -19.30 0.26
C ASN A 107 -14.53 -18.95 0.07
N VAL A 108 -13.88 -18.42 1.12
CA VAL A 108 -12.44 -18.19 1.13
C VAL A 108 -11.74 -19.53 1.39
N LYS A 109 -10.87 -19.94 0.46
CA LYS A 109 -10.11 -21.20 0.55
C LYS A 109 -8.64 -20.97 0.82
N THR A 110 -8.14 -19.76 0.61
CA THR A 110 -6.74 -19.39 0.70
C THR A 110 -6.44 -18.73 2.03
N PHE A 111 -5.54 -19.35 2.82
CA PHE A 111 -5.13 -18.86 4.14
C PHE A 111 -3.60 -18.89 4.28
N SER A 112 -3.03 -17.81 4.84
CA SER A 112 -1.63 -17.76 5.23
C SER A 112 -1.43 -18.16 6.69
N LEU A 113 -0.25 -18.71 6.98
CA LEU A 113 0.17 -19.16 8.31
C LEU A 113 1.69 -19.08 8.44
N ASP A 114 2.20 -18.98 9.66
CA ASP A 114 3.64 -18.99 9.97
C ASP A 114 3.98 -19.84 11.20
N THR A 115 2.97 -20.52 11.80
CA THR A 115 3.15 -21.43 12.93
C THR A 115 2.32 -22.70 12.77
N LYS A 116 2.73 -23.76 13.48
CA LYS A 116 1.95 -25.01 13.56
C LYS A 116 0.59 -24.79 14.21
N ASP A 117 0.53 -23.95 15.23
CA ASP A 117 -0.73 -23.69 15.96
C ASP A 117 -1.75 -22.97 15.08
N GLU A 118 -1.30 -22.04 14.21
CA GLU A 118 -2.20 -21.42 13.22
C GLU A 118 -2.70 -22.43 12.20
N LEU A 119 -1.83 -23.34 11.72
CA LEU A 119 -2.24 -24.43 10.83
C LEU A 119 -3.34 -25.30 11.45
N ILE A 120 -3.14 -25.75 12.68
CA ILE A 120 -4.13 -26.56 13.41
C ILE A 120 -5.45 -25.77 13.54
N LYS A 121 -5.37 -24.51 13.91
CA LYS A 121 -6.53 -23.62 14.05
C LYS A 121 -7.31 -23.51 12.74
N ILE A 122 -6.65 -23.33 11.59
CA ILE A 122 -7.28 -23.28 10.26
C ILE A 122 -7.99 -24.59 9.96
N ILE A 123 -7.31 -25.73 10.16
CA ILE A 123 -7.84 -27.07 9.88
C ILE A 123 -9.10 -27.33 10.71
N GLU A 124 -9.04 -27.09 12.01
CA GLU A 124 -10.18 -27.30 12.92
C GLU A 124 -11.33 -26.34 12.61
N SER A 125 -11.04 -25.07 12.36
CA SER A 125 -12.06 -24.05 12.09
C SER A 125 -12.76 -24.25 10.74
N THR A 126 -12.19 -25.00 9.82
CA THR A 126 -12.77 -25.36 8.52
C THR A 126 -13.34 -26.80 8.49
N ASN A 127 -13.50 -27.44 9.64
CA ASN A 127 -13.97 -28.83 9.76
C ASN A 127 -13.12 -29.82 8.95
N ASN A 128 -11.79 -29.70 8.99
CA ASN A 128 -10.84 -30.53 8.25
C ASN A 128 -11.07 -30.52 6.73
N ALA A 129 -11.42 -29.36 6.18
CA ALA A 129 -11.67 -29.17 4.75
C ALA A 129 -10.50 -29.68 3.87
N LYS A 130 -10.85 -30.25 2.70
CA LYS A 130 -9.87 -30.84 1.76
C LYS A 130 -9.55 -29.96 0.55
N ASP A 131 -10.15 -28.77 0.50
CA ASP A 131 -10.01 -27.82 -0.62
C ASP A 131 -9.21 -26.57 -0.26
N LEU A 132 -8.49 -26.60 0.87
CA LEU A 132 -7.69 -25.46 1.36
C LEU A 132 -6.47 -25.19 0.47
N GLU A 133 -6.20 -23.94 0.24
CA GLU A 133 -4.96 -23.42 -0.32
C GLU A 133 -4.18 -22.75 0.81
N LEU A 134 -3.08 -23.38 1.27
CA LEU A 134 -2.34 -22.95 2.45
C LEU A 134 -1.00 -22.31 2.06
N PHE A 135 -0.75 -21.10 2.55
CA PHE A 135 0.49 -20.38 2.30
C PHE A 135 1.33 -20.32 3.57
N VAL A 136 2.53 -20.89 3.53
CA VAL A 136 3.52 -20.73 4.61
C VAL A 136 4.27 -19.43 4.36
N ARG A 137 4.13 -18.47 5.28
CA ARG A 137 4.85 -17.20 5.21
C ARG A 137 6.23 -17.35 5.84
N VAL A 138 7.25 -16.96 5.08
CA VAL A 138 8.66 -17.02 5.45
C VAL A 138 9.14 -15.63 5.87
N ALA A 139 9.89 -15.56 6.97
CA ALA A 139 10.56 -14.34 7.38
C ALA A 139 11.75 -14.06 6.45
N VAL A 140 11.85 -12.82 5.97
CA VAL A 140 12.97 -12.35 5.14
C VAL A 140 13.50 -11.03 5.68
N SER A 141 14.79 -10.74 5.43
CA SER A 141 15.40 -9.46 5.80
C SER A 141 14.77 -8.29 5.05
N ASN A 142 14.53 -7.18 5.74
CA ASN A 142 13.91 -5.96 5.24
C ASN A 142 14.87 -4.77 5.23
N GLU A 143 16.17 -4.98 5.09
CA GLU A 143 17.22 -3.95 5.15
C GLU A 143 17.01 -2.74 4.23
N HIS A 144 16.24 -2.92 3.14
CA HIS A 144 15.99 -1.89 2.14
C HIS A 144 14.55 -1.35 2.18
N ALA A 145 13.77 -1.67 3.20
CA ALA A 145 12.42 -1.16 3.36
C ALA A 145 12.37 -0.02 4.36
N GLU A 146 11.63 1.03 4.05
CA GLU A 146 11.40 2.15 4.99
C GLU A 146 10.59 1.70 6.22
N ILE A 147 9.72 0.70 6.03
CA ILE A 147 8.93 0.11 7.12
C ILE A 147 9.22 -1.38 7.21
N ASP A 148 9.99 -1.78 8.24
CA ASP A 148 10.32 -3.16 8.55
C ASP A 148 9.12 -3.92 9.12
N LEU A 149 8.76 -5.05 8.49
CA LEU A 149 7.68 -5.93 8.93
C LEU A 149 8.18 -7.31 9.41
N SER A 150 9.51 -7.55 9.45
CA SER A 150 10.10 -8.87 9.74
C SER A 150 9.95 -9.31 11.18
N LYS A 151 9.80 -8.37 12.11
CA LYS A 151 9.77 -8.66 13.56
C LYS A 151 8.45 -9.25 14.05
N LYS A 152 7.40 -9.19 13.24
CA LYS A 152 6.05 -9.59 13.67
C LYS A 152 5.57 -10.88 13.03
N PHE A 153 5.93 -11.16 11.78
CA PHE A 153 5.36 -12.26 11.00
C PHE A 153 6.42 -12.99 10.18
N GLY A 154 6.14 -14.27 9.93
CA GLY A 154 6.91 -15.17 9.12
C GLY A 154 7.72 -16.17 9.94
N ALA A 155 7.69 -17.43 9.53
CA ALA A 155 8.53 -18.48 10.09
C ALA A 155 9.99 -18.34 9.62
N LEU A 156 10.96 -18.60 10.47
CA LEU A 156 12.35 -18.73 10.05
C LEU A 156 12.46 -19.88 9.03
N THR A 157 13.42 -19.80 8.12
CA THR A 157 13.60 -20.83 7.07
C THR A 157 13.69 -22.24 7.62
N SER A 158 14.36 -22.42 8.77
CA SER A 158 14.45 -23.72 9.48
C SER A 158 13.10 -24.25 9.96
N GLU A 159 12.24 -23.39 10.46
CA GLU A 159 10.87 -23.70 10.93
C GLU A 159 9.94 -23.93 9.74
N ALA A 160 10.03 -23.07 8.72
CA ALA A 160 9.22 -23.13 7.50
C ALA A 160 9.38 -24.47 6.76
N ILE A 161 10.54 -25.11 6.82
CA ILE A 161 10.78 -26.46 6.25
C ILE A 161 9.83 -27.49 6.88
N GLY A 162 9.74 -27.55 8.19
CA GLY A 162 8.86 -28.47 8.91
C GLY A 162 7.40 -28.13 8.68
N LEU A 163 7.08 -26.82 8.75
CA LEU A 163 5.73 -26.32 8.56
C LEU A 163 5.20 -26.57 7.13
N THR A 164 6.05 -26.42 6.11
CA THR A 164 5.68 -26.72 4.70
C THR A 164 5.32 -28.18 4.53
N ARG A 165 6.10 -29.11 5.11
CA ARG A 165 5.79 -30.54 5.06
C ARG A 165 4.47 -30.88 5.73
N LEU A 166 4.23 -30.26 6.88
CA LEU A 166 2.98 -30.46 7.64
C LEU A 166 1.76 -29.86 6.89
N ALA A 167 1.88 -28.61 6.43
CA ALA A 167 0.81 -27.95 5.68
C ALA A 167 0.43 -28.70 4.40
N LYS A 168 1.41 -29.27 3.68
CA LYS A 168 1.17 -30.05 2.44
C LYS A 168 0.25 -31.26 2.67
N GLN A 169 0.24 -31.84 3.86
CA GLN A 169 -0.64 -32.98 4.19
C GLN A 169 -2.12 -32.60 4.27
N HIS A 170 -2.41 -31.32 4.51
CA HIS A 170 -3.75 -30.80 4.71
C HIS A 170 -4.21 -29.88 3.57
N ALA A 171 -3.29 -29.42 2.73
CA ALA A 171 -3.59 -28.50 1.64
C ALA A 171 -3.93 -29.23 0.35
N LYS A 172 -4.99 -28.77 -0.34
CA LYS A 172 -5.20 -29.09 -1.76
C LYS A 172 -4.09 -28.48 -2.61
N LYS A 173 -3.69 -27.24 -2.27
CA LYS A 173 -2.55 -26.54 -2.88
C LYS A 173 -1.70 -25.90 -1.81
N ILE A 174 -0.40 -25.95 -1.98
CA ILE A 174 0.58 -25.35 -1.08
C ILE A 174 1.24 -24.14 -1.74
N GLY A 175 1.31 -23.02 -1.03
CA GLY A 175 2.05 -21.83 -1.40
C GLY A 175 3.17 -21.54 -0.41
N LEU A 176 4.21 -20.89 -0.88
CA LEU A 176 5.22 -20.25 -0.05
C LEU A 176 5.14 -18.74 -0.29
N SER A 177 5.16 -17.95 0.78
CA SER A 177 5.06 -16.51 0.68
C SER A 177 6.11 -15.80 1.53
N PHE A 178 6.46 -14.58 1.14
CA PHE A 178 7.25 -13.66 1.95
C PHE A 178 6.81 -12.22 1.70
N HIS A 179 7.33 -11.29 2.49
CA HIS A 179 7.07 -9.85 2.29
C HIS A 179 8.35 -9.07 2.62
N VAL A 180 8.81 -8.23 1.70
CA VAL A 180 10.08 -7.47 1.80
C VAL A 180 10.00 -6.17 2.61
N GLY A 181 8.88 -5.94 3.32
CA GLY A 181 8.62 -4.66 4.00
C GLY A 181 7.90 -3.66 3.09
N SER A 182 7.44 -2.52 3.64
CA SER A 182 6.75 -1.49 2.86
C SER A 182 7.75 -0.44 2.37
N GLN A 183 7.50 0.12 1.17
CA GLN A 183 8.40 1.06 0.51
C GLN A 183 9.81 0.46 0.36
N CYS A 184 9.92 -0.68 -0.29
CA CYS A 184 11.20 -1.36 -0.49
C CYS A 184 11.99 -0.67 -1.61
N MET A 185 13.06 0.03 -1.26
CA MET A 185 13.82 0.89 -2.18
C MET A 185 14.76 0.12 -3.11
N HIS A 186 15.01 -1.16 -2.87
CA HIS A 186 15.95 -1.92 -3.69
C HIS A 186 15.39 -3.29 -4.12
N PRO A 187 15.40 -3.62 -5.43
CA PRO A 187 14.83 -4.88 -5.95
C PRO A 187 15.52 -6.14 -5.44
N ILE A 188 16.78 -6.08 -4.97
CA ILE A 188 17.54 -7.22 -4.43
C ILE A 188 16.83 -7.91 -3.25
N SER A 189 15.97 -7.21 -2.53
CA SER A 189 15.20 -7.78 -1.42
C SER A 189 14.28 -8.91 -1.88
N TYR A 190 13.71 -8.80 -3.08
CA TYR A 190 12.92 -9.88 -3.67
C TYR A 190 13.78 -11.08 -4.04
N SER A 191 14.99 -10.87 -4.55
CA SER A 191 15.97 -11.93 -4.83
C SER A 191 16.33 -12.70 -3.54
N LYS A 192 16.59 -12.00 -2.45
CA LYS A 192 16.82 -12.63 -1.13
C LYS A 192 15.64 -13.51 -0.71
N GLY A 193 14.41 -12.98 -0.79
CA GLY A 193 13.19 -13.73 -0.44
C GLY A 193 12.99 -14.97 -1.33
N ILE A 194 13.18 -14.85 -2.63
CA ILE A 194 13.08 -15.98 -3.59
C ILE A 194 14.15 -17.03 -3.30
N THR A 195 15.36 -16.61 -2.90
CA THR A 195 16.44 -17.53 -2.50
C THR A 195 16.03 -18.35 -1.27
N GLU A 196 15.40 -17.73 -0.25
CA GLU A 196 14.90 -18.47 0.91
C GLU A 196 13.81 -19.49 0.53
N ILE A 197 12.90 -19.12 -0.39
CA ILE A 197 11.93 -20.06 -0.97
C ILE A 197 12.68 -21.24 -1.64
N GLY A 198 13.72 -20.98 -2.42
CA GLY A 198 14.55 -21.99 -3.06
C GLY A 198 15.20 -22.94 -2.05
N ASN A 199 15.70 -22.41 -0.93
CA ASN A 199 16.27 -23.21 0.17
C ASN A 199 15.22 -24.18 0.77
N ILE A 200 13.98 -23.71 0.97
CA ILE A 200 12.90 -24.54 1.48
C ILE A 200 12.53 -25.64 0.47
N ILE A 201 12.39 -25.32 -0.81
CA ILE A 201 12.10 -26.29 -1.88
C ILE A 201 13.18 -27.36 -1.90
N LYS A 202 14.46 -26.97 -1.90
CA LYS A 202 15.60 -27.90 -1.91
C LYS A 202 15.60 -28.85 -0.71
N LYS A 203 15.28 -28.35 0.49
CA LYS A 203 15.29 -29.13 1.74
C LYS A 203 14.06 -30.00 1.93
N THR A 204 12.89 -29.53 1.47
CA THR A 204 11.63 -30.28 1.57
C THR A 204 11.43 -31.27 0.43
N LYS A 205 12.01 -31.01 -0.75
CA LYS A 205 11.71 -31.65 -2.03
C LYS A 205 10.26 -31.41 -2.47
N ILE A 206 9.59 -30.39 -1.93
CA ILE A 206 8.23 -29.99 -2.30
C ILE A 206 8.33 -28.75 -3.18
N VAL A 207 7.94 -28.86 -4.44
CA VAL A 207 7.70 -27.71 -5.31
C VAL A 207 6.30 -27.20 -4.98
N PRO A 208 6.14 -25.93 -4.55
CA PRO A 208 4.82 -25.40 -4.20
C PRO A 208 3.99 -25.13 -5.47
N ASP A 209 2.66 -25.10 -5.33
CA ASP A 209 1.75 -24.70 -6.41
C ASP A 209 1.86 -23.17 -6.68
N TYR A 210 2.21 -22.41 -5.64
CA TYR A 210 2.32 -20.95 -5.70
C TYR A 210 3.58 -20.43 -5.00
N ILE A 211 4.19 -19.40 -5.57
CA ILE A 211 5.13 -18.51 -4.88
C ILE A 211 4.52 -17.13 -4.83
N ASN A 212 4.26 -16.62 -3.62
CA ASN A 212 3.76 -15.28 -3.40
C ASN A 212 4.90 -14.40 -2.86
N ILE A 213 5.34 -13.46 -3.67
CA ILE A 213 6.46 -12.56 -3.36
C ILE A 213 6.05 -11.36 -2.49
N GLY A 214 4.79 -11.32 -2.07
CA GLY A 214 4.24 -10.26 -1.23
C GLY A 214 4.11 -8.92 -1.92
N GLY A 215 3.97 -7.90 -1.08
CA GLY A 215 3.95 -6.50 -1.50
C GLY A 215 5.31 -5.82 -1.36
N GLY A 216 5.28 -4.55 -0.96
CA GLY A 216 6.48 -3.77 -0.73
C GLY A 216 6.94 -2.94 -1.92
N PHE A 217 6.33 -3.10 -3.10
CA PHE A 217 6.63 -2.26 -4.26
C PHE A 217 6.50 -0.77 -3.92
N PRO A 218 7.54 0.02 -4.19
CA PRO A 218 7.59 1.41 -3.75
C PRO A 218 6.79 2.34 -4.64
N THR A 219 6.54 3.54 -4.13
CA THR A 219 6.18 4.73 -4.89
C THR A 219 7.25 5.81 -4.73
N ILE A 220 7.13 6.89 -5.48
CA ILE A 220 8.04 8.02 -5.45
C ILE A 220 7.62 9.04 -4.38
N TYR A 221 8.58 9.51 -3.57
CA TYR A 221 8.46 10.66 -2.68
C TYR A 221 9.63 11.61 -2.93
N PRO A 222 9.58 12.88 -2.48
CA PRO A 222 10.63 13.88 -2.78
C PRO A 222 12.05 13.45 -2.43
N ASP A 223 12.23 12.74 -1.33
CA ASP A 223 13.51 12.25 -0.80
C ASP A 223 13.71 10.73 -0.94
N LEU A 224 12.71 10.01 -1.45
CA LEU A 224 12.71 8.56 -1.64
C LEU A 224 12.39 8.22 -3.10
N ILE A 225 13.41 8.26 -3.95
CA ILE A 225 13.28 7.98 -5.39
C ILE A 225 13.71 6.54 -5.66
N PRO A 226 12.77 5.59 -5.84
CA PRO A 226 13.09 4.20 -6.11
C PRO A 226 13.58 4.00 -7.54
N GLN A 227 14.17 2.83 -7.80
CA GLN A 227 14.39 2.37 -9.16
C GLN A 227 13.06 2.19 -9.90
N SER A 228 13.09 2.11 -11.23
CA SER A 228 11.91 1.83 -12.03
C SER A 228 11.29 0.48 -11.65
N LEU A 229 9.96 0.35 -11.67
CA LEU A 229 9.29 -0.93 -11.41
C LEU A 229 9.74 -2.05 -12.36
N ASN A 230 10.18 -1.71 -13.57
CA ASN A 230 10.75 -2.70 -14.48
C ASN A 230 12.02 -3.36 -13.92
N ASN A 231 12.85 -2.64 -13.16
CA ASN A 231 14.01 -3.22 -12.50
C ASN A 231 13.59 -4.25 -11.43
N TYR A 232 12.51 -3.96 -10.70
CA TYR A 232 11.94 -4.93 -9.74
C TYR A 232 11.40 -6.17 -10.45
N PHE A 233 10.62 -6.00 -11.51
CA PHE A 233 10.08 -7.14 -12.27
C PHE A 233 11.16 -7.98 -12.92
N ASN A 234 12.20 -7.37 -13.46
CA ASN A 234 13.35 -8.06 -14.05
C ASN A 234 14.16 -8.83 -13.00
N GLU A 235 14.41 -8.25 -11.83
CA GLU A 235 15.12 -8.92 -10.74
C GLU A 235 14.32 -10.12 -10.21
N ILE A 236 13.01 -9.96 -10.03
CA ILE A 236 12.11 -11.05 -9.64
C ILE A 236 12.16 -12.18 -10.67
N LYS A 237 11.99 -11.86 -11.95
CA LYS A 237 12.03 -12.83 -13.03
C LYS A 237 13.35 -13.61 -13.06
N LYS A 238 14.48 -12.91 -13.05
CA LYS A 238 15.81 -13.49 -13.00
C LYS A 238 16.01 -14.40 -11.79
N SER A 239 15.52 -13.98 -10.62
CA SER A 239 15.66 -14.76 -9.39
C SER A 239 14.82 -16.04 -9.42
N LEU A 240 13.62 -16.00 -10.00
CA LEU A 240 12.77 -17.17 -10.21
C LEU A 240 13.38 -18.18 -11.20
N GLU A 241 13.96 -17.67 -12.29
CA GLU A 241 14.69 -18.52 -13.27
C GLU A 241 15.90 -19.23 -12.64
N ASN A 242 16.58 -18.56 -11.71
CA ASN A 242 17.72 -19.14 -10.97
C ASN A 242 17.34 -20.26 -10.00
N LEU A 243 16.05 -20.45 -9.68
CA LEU A 243 15.60 -21.62 -8.91
C LEU A 243 15.76 -22.94 -9.68
N LYS A 244 15.87 -22.89 -11.00
CA LYS A 244 16.08 -24.05 -11.91
C LYS A 244 15.08 -25.19 -11.64
N LEU A 245 13.80 -24.82 -11.49
CA LEU A 245 12.71 -25.77 -11.33
C LEU A 245 12.23 -26.27 -12.71
N ASP A 246 11.89 -27.54 -12.83
CA ASP A 246 11.38 -28.14 -14.09
C ASP A 246 10.09 -27.46 -14.57
N ALA A 247 9.25 -27.04 -13.60
CA ALA A 247 8.07 -26.21 -13.84
C ALA A 247 7.99 -25.12 -12.78
N LEU A 248 7.84 -23.87 -13.20
CA LEU A 248 7.67 -22.75 -12.26
C LEU A 248 6.27 -22.79 -11.63
N PRO A 249 6.18 -22.61 -10.30
CA PRO A 249 4.92 -22.33 -9.62
C PRO A 249 4.20 -21.10 -10.20
N LYS A 250 2.91 -20.97 -9.93
CA LYS A 250 2.20 -19.72 -10.22
C LYS A 250 2.72 -18.60 -9.31
N ILE A 251 3.12 -17.50 -9.91
CA ILE A 251 3.69 -16.37 -9.19
C ILE A 251 2.58 -15.39 -8.83
N ILE A 252 2.61 -14.87 -7.59
CA ILE A 252 1.66 -13.92 -7.05
C ILE A 252 2.43 -12.75 -6.46
N CYS A 253 1.90 -11.53 -6.61
CA CYS A 253 2.33 -10.35 -5.84
C CYS A 253 1.14 -9.65 -5.20
N GLU A 254 1.40 -8.88 -4.12
CA GLU A 254 0.42 -8.18 -3.29
C GLU A 254 0.70 -6.67 -3.23
N PRO A 255 0.78 -5.96 -4.37
CA PRO A 255 1.00 -4.53 -4.34
C PRO A 255 -0.17 -3.80 -3.68
N GLY A 256 0.16 -2.87 -2.80
CA GLY A 256 -0.78 -1.91 -2.23
C GLY A 256 -0.34 -0.50 -2.60
N ARG A 257 0.69 0.03 -1.89
CA ARG A 257 1.21 1.38 -2.07
C ARG A 257 1.47 1.74 -3.54
N ALA A 258 2.17 0.91 -4.27
CA ALA A 258 2.48 1.16 -5.68
C ALA A 258 1.23 1.30 -6.58
N LEU A 259 0.10 0.69 -6.23
CA LEU A 259 -1.13 0.81 -7.03
C LEU A 259 -1.92 2.08 -6.74
N VAL A 260 -1.87 2.59 -5.51
CA VAL A 260 -2.83 3.62 -5.09
C VAL A 260 -2.21 4.90 -4.53
N ALA A 261 -0.92 4.93 -4.17
CA ALA A 261 -0.33 6.10 -3.52
C ALA A 261 -0.55 7.39 -4.32
N GLU A 262 -0.28 7.37 -5.62
CA GLU A 262 -0.42 8.53 -6.51
C GLU A 262 -1.87 8.98 -6.74
N SER A 263 -2.83 8.13 -6.41
CA SER A 263 -4.26 8.44 -6.60
C SER A 263 -4.81 9.36 -5.52
N GLY A 264 -4.17 9.45 -4.37
CA GLY A 264 -4.69 10.23 -3.24
C GLY A 264 -3.87 11.47 -2.96
N SER A 265 -4.55 12.56 -2.64
CA SER A 265 -3.95 13.74 -2.03
C SER A 265 -4.89 14.32 -0.97
N THR A 266 -4.32 15.05 0.00
CA THR A 266 -5.09 15.82 0.97
C THR A 266 -4.84 17.31 0.76
N ILE A 267 -5.92 18.08 0.72
CA ILE A 267 -5.88 19.53 0.73
C ILE A 267 -5.98 19.96 2.18
N VAL A 268 -4.98 20.68 2.64
CA VAL A 268 -4.93 21.24 3.99
C VAL A 268 -4.88 22.76 3.93
N ARG A 269 -5.36 23.41 5.00
CA ARG A 269 -5.33 24.88 5.16
C ARG A 269 -4.31 25.25 6.23
N VAL A 270 -3.56 26.30 5.97
CA VAL A 270 -2.62 26.87 6.94
C VAL A 270 -3.40 27.68 7.98
N ASN A 271 -3.37 27.25 9.24
CA ASN A 271 -3.99 27.95 10.35
C ASN A 271 -3.08 29.02 10.95
N LEU A 272 -1.74 28.77 10.91
CA LEU A 272 -0.77 29.73 11.44
C LEU A 272 0.62 29.44 10.85
N ARG A 273 1.39 30.50 10.63
CA ARG A 273 2.83 30.41 10.33
C ARG A 273 3.66 31.02 11.45
N LYS A 274 4.65 30.25 11.94
CA LYS A 274 5.71 30.72 12.86
C LYS A 274 7.08 30.48 12.23
N LYS A 275 7.65 31.46 11.53
CA LYS A 275 8.91 31.32 10.77
C LYS A 275 8.82 30.20 9.71
N GLN A 276 9.58 29.09 9.88
CA GLN A 276 9.55 27.88 9.03
C GLN A 276 8.62 26.79 9.56
N LYS A 277 7.72 27.09 10.48
CA LYS A 277 6.73 26.15 11.02
C LYS A 277 5.36 26.53 10.51
N LEU A 278 4.65 25.59 9.87
CA LEU A 278 3.27 25.74 9.45
C LEU A 278 2.37 24.87 10.32
N TYR A 279 1.39 25.48 10.96
CA TYR A 279 0.31 24.79 11.66
C TYR A 279 -0.82 24.61 10.66
N ILE A 280 -1.18 23.38 10.36
CA ILE A 280 -2.18 23.01 9.36
C ILE A 280 -3.36 22.28 9.99
N ASN A 281 -4.48 22.20 9.30
CA ASN A 281 -5.71 21.61 9.82
C ASN A 281 -5.80 20.09 9.70
N ASP A 282 -4.73 19.40 9.29
CA ASP A 282 -4.56 17.95 9.31
C ASP A 282 -3.20 17.59 9.90
N GLY A 283 -2.98 16.31 10.25
CA GLY A 283 -1.74 15.90 10.89
C GLY A 283 -1.54 14.39 10.96
N THR A 284 -0.67 13.96 11.87
CA THR A 284 -0.32 12.54 12.07
C THR A 284 -1.49 11.70 12.57
N TYR A 285 -2.46 12.30 13.25
CA TYR A 285 -3.72 11.67 13.67
C TYR A 285 -4.80 11.70 12.58
N GLY A 286 -4.54 12.41 11.49
CA GLY A 286 -5.34 12.50 10.29
C GLY A 286 -4.75 11.69 9.13
N SER A 287 -4.68 12.30 7.94
CA SER A 287 -4.19 11.62 6.73
C SER A 287 -2.66 11.50 6.65
N LEU A 288 -1.90 12.13 7.54
CA LEU A 288 -0.44 12.30 7.45
C LEU A 288 0.34 11.40 8.43
N PHE A 289 -0.21 10.24 8.82
CA PHE A 289 0.42 9.33 9.77
C PHE A 289 1.87 8.98 9.40
N ASP A 290 2.13 8.56 8.15
CA ASP A 290 3.46 8.17 7.69
C ASP A 290 4.46 9.35 7.67
N ALA A 291 4.00 10.61 7.70
CA ALA A 291 4.87 11.79 7.83
C ALA A 291 5.39 11.99 9.25
N GLY A 292 4.69 11.45 10.26
CA GLY A 292 5.17 11.39 11.64
C GLY A 292 6.05 10.17 11.91
N THR A 293 5.65 9.01 11.40
CA THR A 293 6.37 7.73 11.55
C THR A 293 6.14 6.87 10.31
N PRO A 294 7.14 6.61 9.47
CA PRO A 294 8.61 6.78 9.66
C PRO A 294 9.21 8.13 9.19
N ASN A 295 8.48 9.21 9.13
CA ASN A 295 8.88 10.53 8.64
C ASN A 295 8.98 10.63 7.10
N ILE A 296 7.99 10.11 6.39
CA ILE A 296 7.92 10.28 4.93
C ILE A 296 7.60 11.75 4.61
N VAL A 297 8.43 12.37 3.77
CA VAL A 297 8.16 13.71 3.24
C VAL A 297 7.25 13.58 2.02
N TYR A 298 6.01 14.06 2.14
CA TYR A 298 5.05 14.05 1.03
C TYR A 298 5.31 15.19 0.05
N PRO A 299 5.12 14.98 -1.28
CA PRO A 299 5.17 16.07 -2.23
C PRO A 299 4.09 17.09 -1.90
N SER A 300 4.47 18.35 -1.81
CA SER A 300 3.63 19.45 -1.37
C SER A 300 3.59 20.57 -2.40
N LYS A 301 2.39 21.13 -2.63
CA LYS A 301 2.17 22.20 -3.58
C LYS A 301 1.20 23.23 -2.99
N MET A 302 1.60 24.51 -2.98
CA MET A 302 0.68 25.59 -2.62
C MET A 302 -0.37 25.76 -3.73
N ILE A 303 -1.64 25.81 -3.36
CA ILE A 303 -2.75 25.95 -4.30
C ILE A 303 -3.02 27.42 -4.57
N LYS A 304 -3.23 27.76 -5.84
CA LYS A 304 -3.57 29.09 -6.28
C LYS A 304 -5.08 29.30 -6.23
N GLU A 305 -5.59 29.99 -5.20
CA GLU A 305 -7.02 30.21 -5.01
C GLU A 305 -7.68 31.12 -6.08
N ASN A 306 -6.92 32.03 -6.67
CA ASN A 306 -7.43 32.92 -7.73
C ASN A 306 -6.27 33.40 -8.62
N SER A 307 -6.63 33.93 -9.79
CA SER A 307 -5.66 34.42 -10.79
C SER A 307 -4.76 35.53 -10.27
N ASN A 308 -5.21 36.33 -9.31
CA ASN A 308 -4.48 37.49 -8.79
C ASN A 308 -3.49 37.13 -7.67
N LYS A 309 -3.54 35.89 -7.12
CA LYS A 309 -2.62 35.45 -6.07
C LYS A 309 -1.23 35.25 -6.65
N ILE A 310 -0.27 36.02 -6.15
CA ILE A 310 1.15 35.91 -6.54
C ILE A 310 1.79 34.82 -5.67
N ILE A 311 2.25 33.74 -6.32
CA ILE A 311 3.03 32.69 -5.67
C ILE A 311 4.50 32.98 -5.90
N SER A 312 5.28 33.07 -4.83
CA SER A 312 6.73 33.31 -4.91
C SER A 312 7.43 32.09 -5.58
N LYS A 313 8.37 32.37 -6.45
CA LYS A 313 9.26 31.34 -7.01
C LYS A 313 10.33 30.88 -6.02
N LYS A 314 10.61 31.67 -4.97
CA LYS A 314 11.56 31.28 -3.94
C LYS A 314 10.91 30.28 -2.98
N LEU A 315 11.45 29.07 -2.93
CA LEU A 315 11.02 28.02 -2.01
C LEU A 315 11.75 28.15 -0.67
N THR A 316 11.05 27.72 0.39
CA THR A 316 11.56 27.60 1.75
C THR A 316 11.16 26.26 2.30
N ALA A 317 12.05 25.63 3.04
CA ALA A 317 11.76 24.39 3.76
C ALA A 317 10.94 24.68 5.01
N PHE A 318 9.85 23.94 5.18
CA PHE A 318 8.96 24.04 6.33
C PHE A 318 8.84 22.69 7.05
N ASP A 319 8.61 22.76 8.36
CA ASP A 319 8.04 21.67 9.16
C ASP A 319 6.53 21.89 9.31
N PHE A 320 5.76 20.82 9.41
CA PHE A 320 4.33 20.89 9.67
C PHE A 320 3.99 20.44 11.07
N PHE A 321 3.01 21.12 11.65
CA PHE A 321 2.38 20.80 12.93
C PHE A 321 0.90 20.59 12.67
N GLY A 322 0.36 19.45 13.10
CA GLY A 322 -1.06 19.16 13.01
C GLY A 322 -1.90 19.95 14.01
N PRO A 323 -3.23 19.79 13.95
CA PRO A 323 -4.16 20.60 14.72
C PRO A 323 -4.34 20.13 16.17
N THR A 324 -3.90 18.91 16.51
CA THR A 324 -4.16 18.34 17.83
C THR A 324 -3.29 18.96 18.92
N CYS A 325 -3.69 18.78 20.18
CA CYS A 325 -2.91 19.25 21.32
C CYS A 325 -1.70 18.36 21.65
N ASP A 326 -1.53 17.22 20.95
CA ASP A 326 -0.41 16.31 21.17
C ASP A 326 0.86 16.83 20.47
N SER A 327 1.97 16.85 21.20
CA SER A 327 3.28 17.21 20.65
C SER A 327 3.82 16.22 19.61
N MET A 328 3.27 15.00 19.55
CA MET A 328 3.57 13.99 18.51
C MET A 328 2.92 14.31 17.16
N ASP A 329 1.99 15.28 17.12
CA ASP A 329 1.37 15.74 15.89
C ASP A 329 2.31 16.70 15.12
N TYR A 330 3.48 16.20 14.83
CA TYR A 330 4.60 16.89 14.21
C TYR A 330 5.14 16.07 13.04
N MET A 331 5.33 16.74 11.93
CA MET A 331 5.85 16.18 10.67
C MET A 331 7.10 16.95 10.27
N LYS A 332 8.25 16.27 10.42
CA LYS A 332 9.54 16.86 10.08
C LYS A 332 9.67 16.96 8.56
N GLY A 333 9.92 18.20 8.07
CA GLY A 333 10.22 18.45 6.67
C GLY A 333 11.56 17.87 6.22
N PRO A 334 12.05 18.30 5.05
CA PRO A 334 11.73 19.62 4.44
C PRO A 334 10.51 19.58 3.49
N PHE A 335 9.41 20.22 3.84
CA PHE A 335 8.32 20.49 2.90
C PHE A 335 8.64 21.77 2.15
N LEU A 336 8.98 21.68 0.85
CA LEU A 336 9.39 22.83 0.05
C LEU A 336 8.17 23.56 -0.49
N LEU A 337 7.95 24.77 0.00
CA LEU A 337 6.81 25.62 -0.37
C LEU A 337 7.26 27.06 -0.64
N PRO A 338 6.46 27.86 -1.40
CA PRO A 338 6.71 29.27 -1.64
C PRO A 338 6.92 30.05 -0.34
N ASN A 339 7.97 30.89 -0.29
CA ASN A 339 8.34 31.60 0.94
C ASN A 339 7.29 32.61 1.42
N ASN A 340 6.34 32.97 0.56
CA ASN A 340 5.25 33.89 0.88
C ASN A 340 3.95 33.19 1.36
N ILE A 341 4.01 31.87 1.59
CA ILE A 341 2.88 31.13 2.17
C ILE A 341 2.52 31.69 3.55
N LYS A 342 1.22 31.81 3.84
CA LYS A 342 0.70 32.44 5.04
C LYS A 342 -0.61 31.79 5.51
N GLU A 343 -1.13 32.25 6.61
CA GLU A 343 -2.45 31.89 7.12
C GLU A 343 -3.52 31.97 6.03
N ASN A 344 -4.44 30.99 6.05
CA ASN A 344 -5.53 30.76 5.10
C ASN A 344 -5.10 30.28 3.70
N ASP A 345 -3.81 30.08 3.43
CA ASP A 345 -3.38 29.45 2.20
C ASP A 345 -3.65 27.95 2.24
N TYR A 346 -3.88 27.35 1.07
CA TYR A 346 -4.11 25.93 0.91
C TYR A 346 -2.86 25.24 0.34
N ILE A 347 -2.62 24.02 0.83
CA ILE A 347 -1.55 23.13 0.39
C ILE A 347 -2.16 21.82 -0.05
N GLU A 348 -1.81 21.34 -1.21
CA GLU A 348 -2.02 19.96 -1.59
C GLU A 348 -0.82 19.13 -1.17
N LEU A 349 -1.08 18.00 -0.49
CA LEU A 349 -0.11 16.97 -0.14
C LEU A 349 -0.45 15.71 -0.92
N GLY A 350 0.43 15.32 -1.85
CA GLY A 350 0.22 14.17 -2.74
C GLY A 350 0.68 12.85 -2.15
N GLN A 351 0.55 11.76 -2.92
CA GLN A 351 0.99 10.39 -2.57
C GLN A 351 0.29 9.78 -1.33
N LEU A 352 -0.89 10.30 -0.99
CA LEU A 352 -1.69 9.88 0.17
C LEU A 352 -2.76 8.83 -0.18
N GLY A 353 -2.77 8.30 -1.40
CA GLY A 353 -3.64 7.19 -1.78
C GLY A 353 -3.36 5.91 -0.99
N ALA A 354 -2.14 5.75 -0.48
CA ALA A 354 -1.76 4.66 0.40
C ALA A 354 -1.77 5.15 1.87
N TYR A 355 -2.58 4.50 2.70
CA TYR A 355 -2.70 4.71 4.14
C TYR A 355 -3.25 6.08 4.58
N GLY A 356 -3.41 7.06 3.71
CA GLY A 356 -3.95 8.38 4.06
C GLY A 356 -5.39 8.36 4.57
N LEU A 357 -6.20 7.36 4.22
CA LEU A 357 -7.56 7.21 4.74
C LEU A 357 -7.67 6.20 5.89
N THR A 358 -6.77 5.22 5.99
CA THR A 358 -6.92 4.06 6.87
C THR A 358 -6.44 4.29 8.30
N PHE A 359 -5.52 5.22 8.52
CA PHE A 359 -4.96 5.50 9.85
C PHE A 359 -5.58 6.70 10.55
N ARG A 360 -6.55 7.37 9.92
CA ARG A 360 -7.22 8.53 10.50
C ARG A 360 -7.96 8.19 11.79
N THR A 361 -7.88 9.08 12.75
CA THR A 361 -8.57 9.00 14.03
C THR A 361 -9.53 10.18 14.21
N GLN A 362 -10.32 10.15 15.28
CA GLN A 362 -11.18 11.27 15.70
C GLN A 362 -10.61 12.02 16.90
N PHE A 363 -9.31 11.92 17.14
CA PHE A 363 -8.65 12.54 18.27
C PHE A 363 -8.86 14.07 18.27
N ASN A 364 -9.21 14.65 19.41
CA ASN A 364 -9.61 16.05 19.61
C ASN A 364 -10.77 16.54 18.72
N GLY A 365 -11.48 15.63 18.02
CA GLY A 365 -12.54 16.00 17.08
C GLY A 365 -12.06 16.50 15.72
N TYR A 366 -10.76 16.46 15.46
CA TYR A 366 -10.19 16.79 14.14
C TYR A 366 -10.37 15.60 13.20
N TYR A 367 -11.45 15.64 12.41
CA TYR A 367 -11.82 14.61 11.46
C TYR A 367 -12.64 15.19 10.31
N SER A 368 -12.43 14.68 9.10
CA SER A 368 -13.22 15.06 7.93
C SER A 368 -13.48 13.85 7.05
N ASP A 369 -14.73 13.70 6.61
CA ASP A 369 -15.15 12.72 5.59
C ASP A 369 -15.37 13.38 4.23
N GLU A 370 -14.84 14.58 4.02
CA GLU A 370 -14.94 15.26 2.73
C GLU A 370 -13.98 14.62 1.72
N ILE A 371 -14.57 13.86 0.79
CA ILE A 371 -13.83 13.11 -0.24
C ILE A 371 -14.40 13.44 -1.61
N TYR A 372 -13.54 13.85 -2.53
CA TYR A 372 -13.91 14.26 -3.88
C TYR A 372 -13.05 13.58 -4.94
N GLU A 373 -13.58 13.44 -6.16
CA GLU A 373 -12.83 13.02 -7.33
C GLU A 373 -12.21 14.24 -8.01
N VAL A 374 -10.93 14.14 -8.40
CA VAL A 374 -10.26 15.17 -9.21
C VAL A 374 -9.59 14.52 -10.44
N GLU A 375 -9.56 15.26 -11.57
CA GLU A 375 -9.07 14.74 -12.85
C GLU A 375 -7.65 15.21 -13.19
N ASP A 376 -7.11 16.16 -12.45
CA ASP A 376 -5.76 16.64 -12.67
C ASP A 376 -4.70 15.57 -12.38
N LYS A 377 -3.46 15.80 -12.85
CA LYS A 377 -2.35 14.89 -12.60
C LYS A 377 -1.90 14.97 -11.14
N PRO A 378 -1.38 13.85 -10.56
CA PRO A 378 -0.73 13.87 -9.26
C PRO A 378 0.51 14.77 -9.28
N ILE A 379 0.93 15.28 -8.11
CA ILE A 379 2.11 16.15 -7.99
C ILE A 379 3.38 15.45 -8.48
N MET A 380 3.49 14.14 -8.20
CA MET A 380 4.59 13.28 -8.67
C MET A 380 4.02 11.97 -9.22
N THR A 381 4.69 11.38 -10.22
CA THR A 381 4.28 10.07 -10.77
C THR A 381 5.46 9.23 -11.25
N MET A 382 5.35 7.90 -11.05
CA MET A 382 6.24 6.89 -11.63
C MET A 382 5.70 6.30 -12.94
N TYR A 383 4.47 6.63 -13.34
CA TYR A 383 3.72 5.90 -14.37
C TYR A 383 3.60 6.65 -15.70
N ASP A 384 4.09 7.87 -15.82
CA ASP A 384 4.13 8.59 -17.09
C ASP A 384 5.18 7.98 -18.05
N LYS A 385 4.85 7.92 -19.33
CA LYS A 385 5.71 7.36 -20.38
C LYS A 385 7.06 8.09 -20.52
N ASP A 386 7.14 9.33 -20.03
CA ASP A 386 8.32 10.21 -20.08
C ASP A 386 9.16 10.22 -18.79
N SER A 387 8.83 9.37 -17.82
CA SER A 387 9.49 9.33 -16.49
C SER A 387 10.95 8.83 -16.51
N ASN A 388 11.52 8.57 -17.69
CA ASN A 388 12.98 8.38 -17.84
C ASN A 388 13.79 9.70 -17.68
N LYS A 389 13.12 10.84 -17.57
CA LYS A 389 13.70 12.11 -17.12
C LYS A 389 12.99 12.48 -15.83
N ALA A 390 13.69 12.35 -14.71
CA ALA A 390 13.27 12.92 -13.45
C ALA A 390 12.99 14.42 -13.68
N ASN A 391 11.74 14.77 -13.93
CA ASN A 391 11.30 16.14 -13.85
C ASN A 391 11.23 16.49 -12.37
N MET A 392 12.39 16.76 -11.78
CA MET A 392 12.48 17.67 -10.66
C MET A 392 11.97 19.01 -11.18
N VAL A 393 10.68 19.28 -10.99
CA VAL A 393 10.19 20.64 -11.03
C VAL A 393 10.68 21.28 -9.74
N ALA A 394 11.76 22.06 -9.90
CA ALA A 394 12.30 22.94 -8.87
C ALA A 394 11.25 23.97 -8.41
#